data_acce13b001458528c34a3de85f786faf
#
_entry.id   acce13b001458528c34a3de85f786faf
#
_cell.length_a   1.000
_cell.length_b   1.000
_cell.length_c   1.000
_cell.angle_alpha   90.00
_cell.angle_beta   90.00
_cell.angle_gamma   90.00
#
_symmetry.space_group_name_H-M   'P 1'
#
loop_
_entity.id
_entity.type
_entity.pdbx_description
1 polymer ?
#
loop_
_entity_poly.entity_id
_entity_poly.type
_entity_poly.pdbx_seq_one_letter_code
_entity_poly.pdbx_strand_id
1 'polypeptide(L)'
;SLFILCYGSVRTQMVSAEGKQLTIETLKAPQLLAPAFVFASENRFPVNIEAKEKCEILVINKNIFLEFLHQHPAVMRNFLQLVSDRTLFLSKKLNAFALQSLKSRILNYLRMHGTILNQQEVAQILGVARPSLARALSELASEGCIRMEEKEMRINAVSAQKYL
;
A
#
# COMPACT_ATOMS: atom_id res chain seq x y z
N SER A 1 -21.64 -0.97 5.87
CA SER A 1 -21.44 -2.43 5.89
C SER A 1 -19.97 -2.78 6.09
N LEU A 2 -19.72 -3.96 6.68
CA LEU A 2 -18.41 -4.61 6.69
C LEU A 2 -18.29 -5.45 5.41
N PHE A 3 -17.15 -5.40 4.75
CA PHE A 3 -16.85 -6.17 3.55
C PHE A 3 -15.68 -7.13 3.84
N ILE A 4 -15.88 -8.40 3.56
CA ILE A 4 -14.87 -9.45 3.74
C ILE A 4 -14.53 -10.04 2.38
N LEU A 5 -13.31 -9.88 1.93
CA LEU A 5 -12.79 -10.57 0.74
C LEU A 5 -12.57 -12.04 1.12
N CYS A 6 -13.42 -12.94 0.60
CA CYS A 6 -13.36 -14.36 0.89
C CYS A 6 -12.48 -15.13 -0.10
N TYR A 7 -12.41 -14.64 -1.35
CA TYR A 7 -11.59 -15.22 -2.43
C TYR A 7 -11.06 -14.14 -3.35
N GLY A 8 -9.88 -14.36 -3.95
CA GLY A 8 -9.25 -13.48 -4.91
C GLY A 8 -8.34 -12.42 -4.29
N SER A 9 -8.00 -11.41 -5.10
CA SER A 9 -7.16 -10.29 -4.68
C SER A 9 -7.68 -8.97 -5.23
N VAL A 10 -7.51 -7.90 -4.46
CA VAL A 10 -7.90 -6.54 -4.80
C VAL A 10 -6.74 -5.57 -4.60
N ARG A 11 -6.74 -4.49 -5.37
CA ARG A 11 -5.83 -3.35 -5.22
C ARG A 11 -6.58 -2.17 -4.64
N THR A 12 -6.02 -1.51 -3.63
CA THR A 12 -6.55 -0.26 -3.07
C THR A 12 -5.76 0.92 -3.61
N GLN A 13 -6.46 1.94 -4.12
CA GLN A 13 -5.86 3.10 -4.77
C GLN A 13 -6.54 4.39 -4.34
N MET A 14 -5.74 5.45 -4.20
CA MET A 14 -6.22 6.83 -4.18
C MET A 14 -6.01 7.46 -5.56
N VAL A 15 -6.96 8.27 -6.00
CA VAL A 15 -6.86 9.03 -7.24
C VAL A 15 -7.01 10.51 -6.91
N SER A 16 -6.04 11.33 -7.32
CA SER A 16 -6.14 12.78 -7.17
C SER A 16 -7.09 13.37 -8.21
N ALA A 17 -7.53 14.61 -7.98
CA ALA A 17 -8.33 15.37 -8.96
C ALA A 17 -7.64 15.53 -10.33
N GLU A 18 -6.31 15.46 -10.36
CA GLU A 18 -5.48 15.53 -11.58
C GLU A 18 -5.28 14.15 -12.23
N GLY A 19 -5.95 13.09 -11.73
CA GLY A 19 -5.84 11.73 -12.26
C GLY A 19 -4.57 10.96 -11.84
N LYS A 20 -3.74 11.50 -10.93
CA LYS A 20 -2.60 10.77 -10.37
C LYS A 20 -3.10 9.63 -9.49
N GLN A 21 -2.60 8.43 -9.73
CA GLN A 21 -2.94 7.25 -8.96
C GLN A 21 -1.85 6.92 -7.95
N LEU A 22 -2.26 6.66 -6.71
CA LEU A 22 -1.41 6.16 -5.64
C LEU A 22 -1.94 4.81 -5.18
N THR A 23 -1.21 3.74 -5.46
CA THR A 23 -1.50 2.42 -4.92
C THR A 23 -1.13 2.38 -3.45
N ILE A 24 -2.11 2.12 -2.58
CA ILE A 24 -1.88 1.97 -1.15
C ILE A 24 -1.32 0.59 -0.87
N GLU A 25 -2.04 -0.46 -1.28
CA GLU A 25 -1.64 -1.85 -1.11
C GLU A 25 -2.43 -2.79 -2.03
N THR A 26 -1.94 -4.03 -2.14
CA THR A 26 -2.69 -5.16 -2.71
C THR A 26 -3.09 -6.09 -1.58
N LEU A 27 -4.37 -6.39 -1.47
CA LEU A 27 -4.94 -7.28 -0.46
C LEU A 27 -5.30 -8.61 -1.09
N LYS A 28 -4.98 -9.70 -0.40
CA LYS A 28 -5.35 -11.07 -0.78
C LYS A 28 -6.31 -11.66 0.24
N ALA A 29 -7.25 -12.46 -0.23
CA ALA A 29 -8.19 -13.19 0.62
C ALA A 29 -7.46 -14.22 1.53
N PRO A 30 -7.98 -14.50 2.75
CA PRO A 30 -9.10 -13.83 3.38
C PRO A 30 -8.71 -12.48 4.02
N GLN A 31 -9.49 -11.42 3.81
CA GLN A 31 -9.13 -10.08 4.30
C GLN A 31 -10.36 -9.19 4.50
N LEU A 32 -10.39 -8.40 5.58
CA LEU A 32 -11.35 -7.30 5.74
C LEU A 32 -10.97 -6.12 4.85
N LEU A 33 -11.95 -5.60 4.11
CA LEU A 33 -11.76 -4.43 3.24
C LEU A 33 -12.14 -3.18 4.02
N ALA A 34 -11.20 -2.24 4.13
CA ALA A 34 -11.37 -0.95 4.78
C ALA A 34 -12.06 -0.99 6.17
N PRO A 35 -11.63 -1.86 7.09
CA PRO A 35 -12.31 -2.07 8.39
C PRO A 35 -12.42 -0.79 9.23
N ALA A 36 -11.48 0.14 9.09
CA ALA A 36 -11.49 1.41 9.83
C ALA A 36 -12.70 2.31 9.50
N PHE A 37 -13.36 2.09 8.35
CA PHE A 37 -14.48 2.94 7.89
C PHE A 37 -15.85 2.37 8.19
N VAL A 38 -15.94 1.17 8.75
CA VAL A 38 -17.23 0.53 9.10
C VAL A 38 -18.03 1.39 10.06
N PHE A 39 -17.36 1.97 11.06
CA PHE A 39 -17.95 2.82 12.10
C PHE A 39 -17.51 4.29 12.01
N ALA A 40 -16.86 4.68 10.91
CA ALA A 40 -16.50 6.07 10.73
C ALA A 40 -17.73 6.96 10.55
N SER A 41 -17.64 8.24 10.98
CA SER A 41 -18.70 9.24 10.80
C SER A 41 -19.02 9.48 9.32
N GLU A 42 -17.99 9.48 8.46
CA GLU A 42 -18.15 9.46 7.01
C GLU A 42 -18.15 8.02 6.51
N ASN A 43 -19.31 7.55 6.06
CA ASN A 43 -19.50 6.16 5.60
C ASN A 43 -19.16 6.01 4.11
N ARG A 44 -17.95 6.47 3.72
CA ARG A 44 -17.42 6.38 2.36
C ARG A 44 -16.04 5.72 2.37
N PHE A 45 -15.77 4.87 1.39
CA PHE A 45 -14.41 4.42 1.15
C PHE A 45 -13.57 5.60 0.63
N PRO A 46 -12.46 5.95 1.30
CA PRO A 46 -11.57 7.02 0.83
C PRO A 46 -10.66 6.56 -0.31
N VAL A 47 -10.79 5.29 -0.71
CA VAL A 47 -9.97 4.63 -1.72
C VAL A 47 -10.85 3.88 -2.70
N ASN A 48 -10.40 3.79 -3.94
CA ASN A 48 -10.97 2.86 -4.91
C ASN A 48 -10.45 1.45 -4.62
N ILE A 49 -11.33 0.47 -4.73
CA ILE A 49 -11.00 -0.95 -4.60
C ILE A 49 -11.24 -1.59 -5.97
N GLU A 50 -10.18 -2.09 -6.58
CA GLU A 50 -10.18 -2.70 -7.90
C GLU A 50 -9.86 -4.20 -7.77
N ALA A 51 -10.72 -5.06 -8.33
CA ALA A 51 -10.47 -6.50 -8.39
C ALA A 51 -9.36 -6.78 -9.41
N LYS A 52 -8.32 -7.52 -8.99
CA LYS A 52 -7.24 -7.98 -9.88
C LYS A 52 -7.59 -9.29 -10.60
N GLU A 53 -8.56 -10.00 -10.07
CA GLU A 53 -9.04 -11.30 -10.53
C GLU A 53 -10.49 -11.52 -10.08
N LYS A 54 -11.09 -12.65 -10.35
CA LYS A 54 -12.40 -13.00 -9.80
C LYS A 54 -12.35 -12.99 -8.29
N CYS A 55 -13.27 -12.24 -7.66
CA CYS A 55 -13.34 -12.08 -6.21
C CYS A 55 -14.71 -12.49 -5.68
N GLU A 56 -14.73 -13.04 -4.46
CA GLU A 56 -15.95 -13.26 -3.68
C GLU A 56 -15.89 -12.40 -2.43
N ILE A 57 -16.94 -11.61 -2.20
CA ILE A 57 -17.03 -10.66 -1.09
C ILE A 57 -18.29 -10.92 -0.29
N LEU A 58 -18.14 -11.19 1.01
CA LEU A 58 -19.22 -11.24 1.97
C LEU A 58 -19.51 -9.83 2.51
N VAL A 59 -20.76 -9.42 2.49
CA VAL A 59 -21.21 -8.11 2.97
C VAL A 59 -22.08 -8.29 4.21
N ILE A 60 -21.69 -7.67 5.33
CA ILE A 60 -22.38 -7.76 6.62
C ILE A 60 -22.85 -6.36 7.01
N ASN A 61 -24.13 -6.23 7.40
CA ASN A 61 -24.67 -4.98 7.92
C ASN A 61 -23.91 -4.54 9.18
N LYS A 62 -23.56 -3.25 9.28
CA LYS A 62 -22.76 -2.73 10.39
C LYS A 62 -23.42 -2.89 11.77
N ASN A 63 -24.75 -2.80 11.85
CA ASN A 63 -25.46 -2.93 13.12
C ASN A 63 -25.44 -4.40 13.59
N ILE A 64 -25.67 -5.34 12.69
CA ILE A 64 -25.55 -6.78 12.98
C ILE A 64 -24.11 -7.11 13.41
N PHE A 65 -23.13 -6.53 12.74
CA PHE A 65 -21.72 -6.72 13.13
C PHE A 65 -21.42 -6.12 14.50
N LEU A 66 -21.99 -4.97 14.85
CA LEU A 66 -21.84 -4.35 16.17
C LEU A 66 -22.45 -5.23 17.28
N GLU A 67 -23.64 -5.78 17.07
CA GLU A 67 -24.27 -6.75 17.99
C GLU A 67 -23.40 -7.99 18.18
N PHE A 68 -22.86 -8.53 17.09
CA PHE A 68 -21.94 -9.65 17.14
C PHE A 68 -20.68 -9.35 17.95
N LEU A 69 -20.09 -8.16 17.78
CA LEU A 69 -18.93 -7.72 18.57
C LEU A 69 -19.26 -7.64 20.07
N HIS A 70 -20.46 -7.12 20.44
CA HIS A 70 -20.91 -7.06 21.82
C HIS A 70 -21.04 -8.45 22.48
N GLN A 71 -21.51 -9.43 21.71
CA GLN A 71 -21.68 -10.80 22.20
C GLN A 71 -20.35 -11.57 22.26
N HIS A 72 -19.32 -11.11 21.54
CA HIS A 72 -18.03 -11.80 21.40
C HIS A 72 -16.84 -10.89 21.72
N PRO A 73 -16.49 -10.65 23.01
CA PRO A 73 -15.42 -9.74 23.40
C PRO A 73 -14.04 -10.05 22.79
N ALA A 74 -13.75 -11.33 22.54
CA ALA A 74 -12.50 -11.74 21.88
C ALA A 74 -12.45 -11.23 20.43
N VAL A 75 -13.56 -11.30 19.70
CA VAL A 75 -13.66 -10.80 18.33
C VAL A 75 -13.57 -9.28 18.33
N MET A 76 -14.21 -8.60 19.27
CA MET A 76 -14.10 -7.15 19.44
C MET A 76 -12.64 -6.73 19.62
N ARG A 77 -11.91 -7.39 20.52
CA ARG A 77 -10.49 -7.10 20.74
C ARG A 77 -9.66 -7.26 19.46
N ASN A 78 -9.85 -8.36 18.74
CA ASN A 78 -9.16 -8.61 17.48
C ASN A 78 -9.50 -7.56 16.42
N PHE A 79 -10.75 -7.13 16.34
CA PHE A 79 -11.16 -6.08 15.43
C PHE A 79 -10.52 -4.73 15.77
N LEU A 80 -10.49 -4.34 17.05
CA LEU A 80 -9.83 -3.12 17.52
C LEU A 80 -8.33 -3.14 17.24
N GLN A 81 -7.68 -4.28 17.49
CA GLN A 81 -6.26 -4.46 17.16
C GLN A 81 -6.03 -4.28 15.66
N LEU A 82 -6.83 -4.94 14.82
CA LEU A 82 -6.72 -4.83 13.37
C LEU A 82 -6.88 -3.39 12.89
N VAL A 83 -7.83 -2.62 13.41
CA VAL A 83 -8.01 -1.19 13.06
C VAL A 83 -6.81 -0.36 13.52
N SER A 84 -6.28 -0.62 14.72
CA SER A 84 -5.10 0.06 15.25
C SER A 84 -3.85 -0.21 14.41
N ASP A 85 -3.64 -1.47 14.01
CA ASP A 85 -2.51 -1.86 13.15
C ASP A 85 -2.60 -1.21 11.76
N ARG A 86 -3.83 -1.08 11.22
CA ARG A 86 -4.06 -0.34 9.96
C ARG A 86 -3.72 1.13 10.08
N THR A 87 -4.09 1.76 11.18
CA THR A 87 -3.74 3.17 11.47
C THR A 87 -2.23 3.35 11.54
N LEU A 88 -1.54 2.46 12.25
CA LEU A 88 -0.08 2.47 12.34
C LEU A 88 0.59 2.28 10.97
N PHE A 89 0.09 1.34 10.15
CA PHE A 89 0.58 1.11 8.80
C PHE A 89 0.44 2.36 7.91
N LEU A 90 -0.73 3.02 7.93
CA LEU A 90 -0.95 4.23 7.15
C LEU A 90 -0.10 5.40 7.64
N SER A 91 0.09 5.55 8.96
CA SER A 91 1.01 6.54 9.53
C SER A 91 2.45 6.35 9.06
N LYS A 92 2.94 5.10 9.06
CA LYS A 92 4.29 4.78 8.54
C LYS A 92 4.41 5.10 7.04
N LYS A 93 3.38 4.77 6.24
CA LYS A 93 3.36 5.14 4.81
C LYS A 93 3.38 6.66 4.62
N LEU A 94 2.57 7.39 5.36
CA LEU A 94 2.53 8.85 5.29
C LEU A 94 3.91 9.46 5.61
N ASN A 95 4.57 8.99 6.66
CA ASN A 95 5.93 9.43 6.98
C ASN A 95 6.91 9.15 5.83
N ALA A 96 6.85 7.97 5.23
CA ALA A 96 7.70 7.65 4.10
C ALA A 96 7.47 8.58 2.89
N PHE A 97 6.22 8.98 2.63
CA PHE A 97 5.91 9.95 1.57
C PHE A 97 6.30 11.38 1.92
N ALA A 98 6.09 11.81 3.15
CA ALA A 98 6.29 13.18 3.58
C ALA A 98 7.77 13.52 3.85
N LEU A 99 8.55 12.56 4.37
CA LEU A 99 9.90 12.81 4.87
C LEU A 99 11.01 12.21 3.99
N GLN A 100 10.70 11.23 3.14
CA GLN A 100 11.72 10.60 2.30
C GLN A 100 11.73 11.16 0.88
N SER A 101 12.93 11.42 0.36
CA SER A 101 13.13 11.75 -1.05
C SER A 101 12.68 10.62 -1.97
N LEU A 102 12.37 10.93 -3.23
CA LEU A 102 12.05 9.87 -4.22
C LEU A 102 13.18 8.84 -4.33
N LYS A 103 14.43 9.27 -4.29
CA LYS A 103 15.62 8.38 -4.32
C LYS A 103 15.63 7.44 -3.11
N SER A 104 15.36 7.95 -1.90
CA SER A 104 15.23 7.12 -0.68
C SER A 104 14.13 6.08 -0.82
N ARG A 105 12.96 6.47 -1.34
CA ARG A 105 11.82 5.56 -1.53
C ARG A 105 12.12 4.47 -2.57
N ILE A 106 12.83 4.81 -3.64
CA ILE A 106 13.30 3.83 -4.65
C ILE A 106 14.27 2.83 -4.03
N LEU A 107 15.26 3.30 -3.27
CA LEU A 107 16.23 2.43 -2.61
C LEU A 107 15.56 1.48 -1.59
N ASN A 108 14.60 1.99 -0.81
CA ASN A 108 13.83 1.16 0.11
C ASN A 108 12.97 0.12 -0.63
N TYR A 109 12.36 0.49 -1.76
CA TYR A 109 11.62 -0.46 -2.61
C TYR A 109 12.55 -1.58 -3.12
N LEU A 110 13.72 -1.23 -3.64
CA LEU A 110 14.71 -2.20 -4.14
C LEU A 110 15.23 -3.13 -3.03
N ARG A 111 15.41 -2.62 -1.80
CA ARG A 111 15.79 -3.47 -0.63
C ARG A 111 14.75 -4.53 -0.31
N MET A 112 13.46 -4.22 -0.51
CA MET A 112 12.36 -5.15 -0.21
C MET A 112 12.05 -6.12 -1.34
N HIS A 113 12.26 -5.71 -2.60
CA HIS A 113 11.78 -6.43 -3.78
C HIS A 113 12.90 -6.87 -4.76
N GLY A 114 14.13 -6.42 -4.54
CA GLY A 114 15.31 -6.77 -5.33
C GLY A 114 15.40 -6.09 -6.70
N THR A 115 14.27 -5.91 -7.41
CA THR A 115 14.25 -5.35 -8.76
C THR A 115 12.97 -4.58 -9.08
N ILE A 116 12.97 -3.82 -10.17
CA ILE A 116 11.81 -3.13 -10.73
C ILE A 116 11.48 -3.76 -12.08
N LEU A 117 10.52 -4.69 -12.10
CA LEU A 117 10.07 -5.35 -13.33
C LEU A 117 9.13 -4.46 -14.16
N ASN A 118 8.26 -3.71 -13.49
CA ASN A 118 7.29 -2.83 -14.13
C ASN A 118 7.37 -1.41 -13.55
N GLN A 119 8.02 -0.51 -14.28
CA GLN A 119 8.17 0.89 -13.83
C GLN A 119 6.84 1.62 -13.66
N GLN A 120 5.80 1.30 -14.44
CA GLN A 120 4.49 1.93 -14.31
C GLN A 120 3.83 1.57 -12.97
N GLU A 121 3.87 0.30 -12.60
CA GLU A 121 3.33 -0.19 -11.34
C GLU A 121 4.10 0.37 -10.15
N VAL A 122 5.42 0.39 -10.21
CA VAL A 122 6.26 0.93 -9.13
C VAL A 122 6.08 2.44 -8.99
N ALA A 123 5.91 3.18 -10.09
CA ALA A 123 5.59 4.61 -10.04
C ALA A 123 4.26 4.87 -9.31
N GLN A 124 3.23 4.05 -9.55
CA GLN A 124 1.96 4.11 -8.82
C GLN A 124 2.13 3.78 -7.33
N ILE A 125 2.92 2.75 -7.00
CA ILE A 125 3.24 2.40 -5.61
C ILE A 125 3.97 3.53 -4.89
N LEU A 126 4.92 4.17 -5.57
CA LEU A 126 5.69 5.29 -5.02
C LEU A 126 4.98 6.66 -5.14
N GLY A 127 3.76 6.72 -5.74
CA GLY A 127 2.98 7.95 -5.86
C GLY A 127 3.62 9.02 -6.74
N VAL A 128 4.29 8.62 -7.82
CA VAL A 128 4.97 9.53 -8.74
C VAL A 128 4.63 9.21 -10.19
N ALA A 129 4.86 10.18 -11.09
CA ALA A 129 4.77 9.93 -12.52
C ALA A 129 5.91 8.99 -12.98
N ARG A 130 5.63 8.08 -13.91
CA ARG A 130 6.64 7.16 -14.47
C ARG A 130 7.91 7.88 -14.98
N PRO A 131 7.83 9.03 -15.69
CA PRO A 131 9.04 9.76 -16.10
C PRO A 131 9.89 10.23 -14.91
N SER A 132 9.28 10.62 -13.79
CA SER A 132 10.00 11.02 -12.58
C SER A 132 10.73 9.83 -11.95
N LEU A 133 10.11 8.66 -11.92
CA LEU A 133 10.74 7.41 -11.48
C LEU A 133 11.93 7.06 -12.38
N ALA A 134 11.76 7.09 -13.71
CA ALA A 134 12.81 6.78 -14.67
C ALA A 134 14.03 7.72 -14.53
N ARG A 135 13.77 9.03 -14.35
CA ARG A 135 14.84 10.01 -14.11
C ARG A 135 15.58 9.72 -12.80
N ALA A 136 14.87 9.49 -11.71
CA ALA A 136 15.49 9.20 -10.42
C ALA A 136 16.31 7.89 -10.43
N LEU A 137 15.86 6.86 -11.15
CA LEU A 137 16.61 5.63 -11.37
C LEU A 137 17.91 5.89 -12.16
N SER A 138 17.85 6.68 -13.24
CA SER A 138 19.02 7.08 -14.02
C SER A 138 20.03 7.86 -13.17
N GLU A 139 19.56 8.79 -12.35
CA GLU A 139 20.40 9.53 -11.41
C GLU A 139 21.06 8.62 -10.37
N LEU A 140 20.30 7.70 -9.74
CA LEU A 140 20.85 6.73 -8.80
C LEU A 140 21.90 5.81 -9.44
N ALA A 141 21.71 5.44 -10.70
CA ALA A 141 22.68 4.65 -11.45
C ALA A 141 23.95 5.46 -11.76
N SER A 142 23.80 6.71 -12.22
CA SER A 142 24.94 7.61 -12.51
C SER A 142 25.75 7.95 -11.25
N GLU A 143 25.09 8.04 -10.09
CA GLU A 143 25.72 8.25 -8.79
C GLU A 143 26.36 6.96 -8.21
N GLY A 144 26.25 5.84 -8.90
CA GLY A 144 26.76 4.54 -8.45
C GLY A 144 26.01 3.94 -7.26
N CYS A 145 24.81 4.48 -6.93
CA CYS A 145 23.98 3.96 -5.84
C CYS A 145 23.29 2.64 -6.16
N ILE A 146 23.00 2.41 -7.46
CA ILE A 146 22.43 1.17 -7.97
C ILE A 146 23.21 0.70 -9.20
N ARG A 147 23.29 -0.62 -9.39
CA ARG A 147 23.86 -1.26 -10.58
C ARG A 147 22.92 -2.35 -11.07
N MET A 148 22.83 -2.51 -12.38
CA MET A 148 22.17 -3.67 -12.99
C MET A 148 23.17 -4.82 -13.08
N GLU A 149 22.87 -5.94 -12.42
CA GLU A 149 23.64 -7.17 -12.51
C GLU A 149 22.69 -8.30 -12.93
N GLU A 150 22.96 -8.88 -14.12
CA GLU A 150 22.12 -9.92 -14.77
C GLU A 150 20.65 -9.49 -14.96
N LYS A 151 19.78 -9.68 -13.99
CA LYS A 151 18.37 -9.22 -14.02
C LYS A 151 17.95 -8.53 -12.73
N GLU A 152 18.87 -8.31 -11.82
CA GLU A 152 18.62 -7.68 -10.52
C GLU A 152 19.27 -6.30 -10.43
N MET A 153 18.62 -5.42 -9.68
CA MET A 153 19.19 -4.10 -9.34
C MET A 153 19.83 -4.18 -7.97
N ARG A 154 21.19 -4.19 -7.93
CA ARG A 154 21.92 -4.20 -6.66
C ARG A 154 22.19 -2.80 -6.15
N ILE A 155 21.98 -2.61 -4.85
CA ILE A 155 22.25 -1.35 -4.15
C ILE A 155 23.68 -1.37 -3.65
N ASN A 156 24.45 -0.34 -3.99
CA ASN A 156 25.74 -0.08 -3.37
C ASN A 156 25.52 0.67 -2.05
N ALA A 157 25.68 -0.03 -0.93
CA ALA A 157 25.40 0.50 0.41
C ALA A 157 26.22 1.77 0.74
N VAL A 158 27.46 1.85 0.27
CA VAL A 158 28.35 3.00 0.53
C VAL A 158 27.84 4.25 -0.20
N SER A 159 27.60 4.15 -1.51
CA SER A 159 27.11 5.29 -2.32
C SER A 159 25.68 5.68 -1.99
N ALA A 160 24.85 4.73 -1.53
CA ALA A 160 23.45 4.97 -1.20
C ALA A 160 23.24 5.54 0.21
N GLN A 161 24.26 5.55 1.07
CA GLN A 161 24.17 5.98 2.48
C GLN A 161 23.56 7.39 2.66
N LYS A 162 23.82 8.29 1.71
CA LYS A 162 23.27 9.66 1.72
C LYS A 162 21.77 9.75 1.53
N TYR A 163 21.13 8.66 1.11
CA TYR A 163 19.68 8.57 0.86
C TYR A 163 18.96 7.59 1.80
N LEU A 164 19.67 6.80 2.58
CA LEU A 164 19.15 5.81 3.52
C LEU A 164 19.25 6.30 4.97
#